data_8949bfade4694506d0f94917c4551fa2
#
_entry.id   8949bfade4694506d0f94917c4551fa2
#
_cell.length_a   1.000
_cell.length_b   1.000
_cell.length_c   1.000
_cell.angle_alpha   90.00
_cell.angle_beta   90.00
_cell.angle_gamma   90.00
#
_symmetry.space_group_name_H-M   'P 1'
#
loop_
_entity.id
_entity.type
_entity.pdbx_description
1 polymer ?
#
loop_
_entity_poly.entity_id
_entity_poly.type
_entity_poly.pdbx_seq_one_letter_code
_entity_poly.pdbx_strand_id
1 'polypeptide(L)' 'MTFAEILREMRLELRLSQPACAAHLGVSRRTLQYWEAGEELHIPHVLMQEGALARLTTLLTNRVNSADSAPTT' A
#
# COMPACT_ATOMS: atom_id res chain seq x y z
N MET A 1 2.25 14.98 4.81
CA MET A 1 1.31 14.03 4.17
C MET A 1 0.68 13.14 5.23
N THR A 2 -0.60 12.85 5.07
CA THR A 2 -1.30 11.94 5.97
C THR A 2 -1.07 10.49 5.56
N PHE A 3 -1.34 9.56 6.47
CA PHE A 3 -1.30 8.14 6.15
C PHE A 3 -2.19 7.82 4.94
N ALA A 4 -3.40 8.39 4.90
CA ALA A 4 -4.32 8.16 3.79
C ALA A 4 -3.71 8.56 2.44
N GLU A 5 -3.07 9.72 2.40
CA GLU A 5 -2.45 10.22 1.17
C GLU A 5 -1.28 9.35 0.75
N ILE A 6 -0.41 8.99 1.70
CA ILE A 6 0.76 8.14 1.42
C ILE A 6 0.30 6.78 0.91
N LEU A 7 -0.67 6.18 1.59
CA LEU A 7 -1.20 4.87 1.22
C LEU A 7 -1.76 4.89 -0.21
N ARG A 8 -2.55 5.89 -0.53
CA ARG A 8 -3.14 6.03 -1.84
C ARG A 8 -2.08 6.23 -2.93
N GLU A 9 -1.10 7.09 -2.66
CA GLU A 9 -0.03 7.34 -3.63
C GLU A 9 0.78 6.09 -3.91
N MET A 10 1.13 5.32 -2.87
CA MET A 10 1.87 4.08 -3.05
C MET A 10 1.06 3.06 -3.85
N ARG A 11 -0.25 2.97 -3.58
CA ARG A 11 -1.12 2.07 -4.34
C ARG A 11 -1.15 2.44 -5.81
N LEU A 12 -1.30 3.73 -6.11
CA LEU A 12 -1.32 4.21 -7.50
C LEU A 12 0.02 4.01 -8.19
N GLU A 13 1.11 4.22 -7.48
CA GLU A 13 2.45 3.97 -8.00
C GLU A 13 2.63 2.50 -8.38
N LEU A 14 2.09 1.60 -7.58
CA LEU A 14 2.10 0.16 -7.85
C LEU A 14 1.08 -0.26 -8.90
N ARG A 15 0.22 0.67 -9.33
CA ARG A 15 -0.87 0.42 -10.29
C ARG A 15 -1.82 -0.67 -9.80
N LEU A 16 -2.06 -0.71 -8.50
CA LEU A 16 -2.98 -1.67 -7.90
C LEU A 16 -4.39 -1.08 -7.78
N SER A 17 -5.39 -1.91 -8.05
CA SER A 17 -6.76 -1.57 -7.70
C SER A 17 -6.92 -1.64 -6.18
N GLN A 18 -8.00 -1.06 -5.65
CA GLN A 18 -8.26 -1.16 -4.22
C GLN A 18 -8.40 -2.61 -3.75
N PRO A 19 -9.16 -3.48 -4.45
CA PRO A 19 -9.21 -4.89 -4.02
C PRO A 19 -7.86 -5.58 -4.02
N ALA A 20 -7.04 -5.33 -5.03
CA ALA A 20 -5.71 -5.95 -5.12
C ALA A 20 -4.81 -5.46 -3.99
N CYS A 21 -4.80 -4.16 -3.73
CA CYS A 21 -4.01 -3.59 -2.64
C CYS A 21 -4.48 -4.13 -1.29
N ALA A 22 -5.79 -4.19 -1.07
CA ALA A 22 -6.35 -4.73 0.15
C ALA A 22 -5.90 -6.17 0.39
N ALA A 23 -5.88 -6.97 -0.68
CA ALA A 23 -5.40 -8.36 -0.60
C ALA A 23 -3.94 -8.42 -0.17
N HIS A 24 -3.09 -7.57 -0.72
CA HIS A 24 -1.68 -7.50 -0.33
C HIS A 24 -1.50 -7.10 1.13
N LEU A 25 -2.38 -6.24 1.64
CA LEU A 25 -2.31 -5.77 3.02
C LEU A 25 -3.04 -6.69 4.00
N GLY A 26 -3.77 -7.69 3.51
CA GLY A 26 -4.51 -8.61 4.36
C GLY A 26 -5.75 -7.97 4.99
N VAL A 27 -6.33 -6.98 4.35
CA VAL A 27 -7.54 -6.30 4.83
C VAL A 27 -8.63 -6.37 3.76
N SER A 28 -9.86 -6.06 4.16
CA SER A 28 -10.96 -6.00 3.20
C SER A 28 -10.86 -4.73 2.35
N ARG A 29 -11.46 -4.76 1.16
CA ARG A 29 -11.56 -3.59 0.30
C ARG A 29 -12.20 -2.41 1.04
N ARG A 30 -13.25 -2.70 1.81
CA ARG A 30 -13.96 -1.66 2.57
C ARG A 30 -13.03 -0.98 3.57
N THR A 31 -12.22 -1.77 4.28
CA THR A 31 -11.25 -1.24 5.22
C THR A 31 -10.25 -0.32 4.51
N LEU A 32 -9.75 -0.76 3.37
CA LEU A 32 -8.83 0.07 2.60
C LEU A 32 -9.48 1.37 2.15
N GLN A 33 -10.74 1.32 1.73
CA GLN A 33 -11.47 2.51 1.33
C GLN A 33 -11.57 3.51 2.47
N TYR A 34 -11.87 3.05 3.68
CA TYR A 34 -11.91 3.91 4.85
C TYR A 34 -10.54 4.54 5.14
N TRP A 35 -9.49 3.74 5.01
CA TRP A 35 -8.13 4.24 5.25
C TRP A 35 -7.76 5.33 4.25
N GLU A 36 -8.07 5.13 2.98
CA GLU A 36 -7.74 6.12 1.94
C GLU A 36 -8.62 7.36 2.02
N ALA A 37 -9.82 7.23 2.55
CA ALA A 37 -10.71 8.36 2.78
C ALA A 37 -10.29 9.22 3.97
N GLY A 38 -9.40 8.71 4.83
CA GLY A 38 -8.95 9.42 6.01
C GLY A 38 -9.98 9.49 7.12
N GLU A 39 -10.89 8.52 7.18
CA GLU A 39 -11.92 8.47 8.20
C GLU A 39 -11.32 8.15 9.56
N GLU A 40 -11.32 9.13 10.46
CA GLU A 40 -10.65 9.01 11.76
C GLU A 40 -11.05 7.76 12.55
N LEU A 41 -12.34 7.41 12.52
CA LEU A 41 -12.84 6.26 13.27
C LEU A 41 -12.27 4.93 12.76
N HIS A 42 -11.74 4.92 11.55
CA HIS A 42 -11.23 3.71 10.91
C HIS A 42 -9.73 3.75 10.68
N ILE A 43 -9.08 4.85 11.05
CA ILE A 43 -7.62 4.94 10.90
C ILE A 43 -6.98 3.96 11.90
N PRO A 44 -6.09 3.08 11.43
CA PRO A 44 -5.49 2.09 12.31
C PRO A 44 -4.44 2.72 13.22
N HIS A 45 -4.09 1.98 14.26
CA HIS A 45 -3.01 2.36 15.16
C HIS A 45 -1.70 2.58 14.35
N VAL A 46 -0.82 3.42 14.86
CA VAL A 46 0.43 3.78 14.18
C VAL A 46 1.23 2.55 13.75
N LEU A 47 1.30 1.52 14.59
CA LEU A 47 2.04 0.30 14.24
C LEU A 47 1.44 -0.40 13.03
N MET A 48 0.12 -0.42 12.90
CA MET A 48 -0.53 -0.98 11.71
C MET A 48 -0.29 -0.12 10.48
N GLN A 49 -0.30 1.21 10.65
CA GLN A 49 0.02 2.12 9.55
C GLN A 49 1.43 1.84 9.03
N GLU A 50 2.40 1.74 9.92
CA GLU A 50 3.78 1.46 9.56
C GLU A 50 3.91 0.11 8.86
N GLY A 51 3.22 -0.91 9.36
CA GLY A 51 3.23 -2.23 8.75
C GLY A 51 2.66 -2.23 7.34
N ALA A 52 1.55 -1.53 7.13
CA ALA A 52 0.93 -1.41 5.82
C ALA A 52 1.86 -0.70 4.84
N LEU A 53 2.43 0.44 5.26
CA LEU A 53 3.34 1.20 4.41
C LEU A 53 4.62 0.42 4.12
N ALA A 54 5.14 -0.32 5.12
CA ALA A 54 6.32 -1.15 4.93
C ALA A 54 6.08 -2.25 3.89
N ARG A 55 4.90 -2.86 3.92
CA ARG A 55 4.55 -3.90 2.95
C ARG A 55 4.50 -3.32 1.53
N LEU A 56 3.88 -2.17 1.36
CA LEU A 56 3.83 -1.52 0.05
C LEU A 56 5.21 -1.05 -0.40
N THR A 57 6.03 -0.56 0.51
CA THR A 57 7.42 -0.19 0.23
C THR A 57 8.20 -1.39 -0.28
N THR A 58 8.02 -2.55 0.34
CA THR A 58 8.67 -3.79 -0.10
C THR A 58 8.24 -4.15 -1.52
N LEU A 59 6.95 -4.02 -1.82
CA LEU A 59 6.46 -4.29 -3.17
C LEU A 59 7.06 -3.34 -4.20
N LEU A 60 7.18 -2.07 -3.85
CA LEU A 60 7.80 -1.08 -4.73
C LEU A 60 9.27 -1.39 -4.97
N THR A 61 9.98 -1.73 -3.91
CA THR A 61 11.39 -2.10 -3.99
C THR A 61 11.60 -3.33 -4.85
N ASN A 62 10.80 -4.36 -4.64
CA ASN A 62 10.88 -5.59 -5.43
C ASN A 62 10.59 -5.35 -6.90
N ARG A 63 9.65 -4.46 -7.20
CA ARG A 63 9.32 -4.10 -8.57
C ARG A 63 10.51 -3.44 -9.26
N VAL A 64 11.17 -2.51 -8.59
CA VAL A 64 12.37 -1.84 -9.11
C VAL A 64 13.50 -2.84 -9.29
N ASN A 65 13.74 -3.67 -8.29
CA ASN A 65 14.80 -4.69 -8.36
C ASN A 65 14.54 -5.69 -9.48
N SER A 66 13.30 -6.10 -9.68
CA SER A 66 12.95 -7.00 -10.77
C SER A 66 13.21 -6.35 -12.12
N ALA A 67 12.90 -5.07 -12.27
CA ALA A 67 13.18 -4.34 -13.50
C ALA A 67 14.67 -4.26 -13.78
N ASP A 68 15.47 -4.02 -12.74
CA ASP A 68 16.92 -3.92 -12.86
C ASP A 68 17.57 -5.26 -13.17
N SER A 69 17.03 -6.34 -12.62
CA SER A 69 17.63 -7.66 -12.76
C SER A 69 17.16 -8.39 -14.03
N ALA A 70 16.05 -8.01 -14.61
CA ALA A 70 15.51 -8.69 -15.78
C ALA A 70 16.51 -8.79 -16.95
N PRO A 71 17.27 -7.74 -17.28
CA PRO A 71 18.18 -7.81 -18.41
C PRO A 71 19.38 -8.72 -18.22
N THR A 72 19.64 -9.18 -17.03
CA THR A 72 20.85 -9.99 -16.75
C THR A 72 20.69 -11.45 -17.14
N THR A 73 19.52 -11.88 -17.48
CA THR A 73 19.27 -13.25 -17.87
C THR A 73 19.37 -13.53 -19.38
#